data_e958ae0a6445cead622da966a70b8594
#
_entry.id   e958ae0a6445cead622da966a70b8594
#
_cell.length_a   1.000
_cell.length_b   1.000
_cell.length_c   1.000
_cell.angle_alpha   90.00
_cell.angle_beta   90.00
_cell.angle_gamma   90.00
#
_symmetry.space_group_name_H-M   'P 1'
#
loop_
_entity.id
_entity.type
_entity.pdbx_description
1 polymer ?
#
loop_
_entity_poly.entity_id
_entity_poly.type
_entity_poly.pdbx_seq_one_letter_code
_entity_poly.pdbx_strand_id
1 'polypeptide(L)'
;MNDSASLEKKIDMSTLYSIGHGNKSFEEFEEELRSFGIQYLIDVRSKPYSKWNPSFNQEALRSLLQKRGFVYVYMGDTIGGMPSDPSCYTDGHIDYAKVCEKPFFQEGFARLLTAAKKELKVAVMCSESEPEKCHRSKLIGRELLKHAISMNHIVGVGKSQSQETVMAILTRGVGTMTLFGEETFVSRKSYS
;
A
#
# COMPACT_ATOMS: atom_id res chain seq x y z
N MET A 1 35.80 22.29 22.90
CA MET A 1 35.40 22.16 21.51
C MET A 1 34.30 21.14 21.49
N ASN A 2 33.05 21.64 21.49
CA ASN A 2 31.84 20.81 21.50
C ASN A 2 31.37 20.63 20.08
N ASP A 3 31.58 19.46 19.52
CA ASP A 3 30.88 19.02 18.31
C ASP A 3 29.55 18.38 18.72
N SER A 4 28.53 19.19 18.85
CA SER A 4 27.17 18.76 18.91
C SER A 4 26.70 18.51 17.46
N ALA A 5 26.92 17.31 16.97
CA ALA A 5 26.29 16.83 15.74
C ALA A 5 24.78 16.85 15.96
N SER A 6 24.13 17.88 15.44
CA SER A 6 22.68 17.96 15.33
C SER A 6 22.25 16.84 14.39
N LEU A 7 21.66 15.78 14.92
CA LEU A 7 20.85 14.84 14.18
C LEU A 7 19.67 15.62 13.60
N GLU A 8 19.84 16.16 12.40
CA GLU A 8 18.73 16.67 11.61
C GLU A 8 17.77 15.51 11.37
N LYS A 9 16.66 15.53 12.09
CA LYS A 9 15.54 14.65 11.88
C LYS A 9 15.04 14.93 10.47
N LYS A 10 15.43 14.09 9.50
CA LYS A 10 14.98 14.17 8.12
C LYS A 10 13.46 14.15 8.15
N ILE A 11 12.84 15.30 7.93
CA ILE A 11 11.37 15.41 7.87
C ILE A 11 10.94 14.54 6.72
N ASP A 12 10.20 13.49 7.03
CA ASP A 12 9.61 12.61 6.03
C ASP A 12 8.56 13.41 5.24
N MET A 13 8.95 13.86 4.05
CA MET A 13 8.10 14.62 3.13
C MET A 13 7.12 13.71 2.35
N SER A 14 7.14 12.41 2.63
CA SER A 14 6.20 11.49 2.00
C SER A 14 4.76 11.85 2.35
N THR A 15 3.91 11.84 1.34
CA THR A 15 2.46 12.03 1.48
C THR A 15 1.70 10.74 1.27
N LEU A 16 2.34 9.73 0.65
CA LEU A 16 1.75 8.42 0.42
C LEU A 16 2.32 7.37 1.36
N TYR A 17 1.40 6.75 2.08
CA TYR A 17 1.68 5.67 3.02
C TYR A 17 0.91 4.42 2.64
N SER A 18 1.27 3.31 3.25
CA SER A 18 0.45 2.10 3.25
C SER A 18 0.37 1.52 4.65
N ILE A 19 -0.70 0.79 4.93
CA ILE A 19 -0.92 0.14 6.22
C ILE A 19 -1.62 -1.21 6.02
N GLY A 20 -1.29 -2.20 6.85
CA GLY A 20 -1.99 -3.46 6.93
C GLY A 20 -2.78 -3.55 8.23
N HIS A 21 -4.07 -3.93 8.17
CA HIS A 21 -4.80 -4.10 9.41
C HIS A 21 -4.43 -5.39 10.15
N GLY A 22 -4.05 -6.47 9.43
CA GLY A 22 -3.70 -7.74 10.06
C GLY A 22 -4.76 -8.21 11.06
N ASN A 23 -4.31 -8.49 12.28
CA ASN A 23 -5.18 -8.86 13.42
C ASN A 23 -5.35 -7.71 14.44
N LYS A 24 -5.01 -6.47 14.06
CA LYS A 24 -5.11 -5.30 14.94
C LYS A 24 -6.56 -5.03 15.33
N SER A 25 -6.75 -4.46 16.52
CA SER A 25 -7.99 -3.77 16.87
C SER A 25 -8.14 -2.49 16.03
N PHE A 26 -9.32 -1.91 16.00
CA PHE A 26 -9.51 -0.63 15.31
C PHE A 26 -8.74 0.50 16.00
N GLU A 27 -8.62 0.46 17.32
CA GLU A 27 -7.91 1.45 18.15
C GLU A 27 -6.41 1.45 17.83
N GLU A 28 -5.77 0.29 17.77
CA GLU A 28 -4.36 0.15 17.38
C GLU A 28 -4.13 0.67 15.95
N PHE A 29 -5.04 0.33 15.05
CA PHE A 29 -4.99 0.78 13.66
C PHE A 29 -5.15 2.30 13.54
N GLU A 30 -6.09 2.90 14.29
CA GLU A 30 -6.31 4.34 14.36
C GLU A 30 -5.07 5.07 14.89
N GLU A 31 -4.45 4.56 15.97
CA GLU A 31 -3.25 5.15 16.55
C GLU A 31 -2.09 5.19 15.55
N GLU A 32 -1.89 4.10 14.81
CA GLU A 32 -0.89 4.06 13.74
C GLU A 32 -1.18 5.12 12.66
N LEU A 33 -2.43 5.26 12.19
CA LEU A 33 -2.79 6.29 11.21
C LEU A 33 -2.53 7.71 11.73
N ARG A 34 -2.91 7.99 12.98
CA ARG A 34 -2.71 9.31 13.61
C ARG A 34 -1.24 9.64 13.78
N SER A 35 -0.38 8.66 14.08
CA SER A 35 1.05 8.88 14.27
C SER A 35 1.77 9.40 13.02
N PHE A 36 1.16 9.24 11.84
CA PHE A 36 1.65 9.75 10.55
C PHE A 36 0.79 10.90 10.00
N GLY A 37 -0.20 11.38 10.75
CA GLY A 37 -1.08 12.46 10.32
C GLY A 37 -1.95 12.10 9.12
N ILE A 38 -2.31 10.81 8.95
CA ILE A 38 -3.13 10.35 7.83
C ILE A 38 -4.51 11.01 7.89
N GLN A 39 -4.98 11.49 6.75
CA GLN A 39 -6.29 12.11 6.58
C GLN A 39 -7.23 11.22 5.74
N TYR A 40 -6.67 10.52 4.75
CA TYR A 40 -7.40 9.68 3.81
C TYR A 40 -6.95 8.24 3.93
N LEU A 41 -7.89 7.33 4.17
CA LEU A 41 -7.66 5.90 4.05
C LEU A 41 -8.26 5.37 2.76
N ILE A 42 -7.41 4.82 1.89
CA ILE A 42 -7.82 4.18 0.64
C ILE A 42 -7.82 2.68 0.85
N ASP A 43 -8.99 2.06 0.87
CA ASP A 43 -9.15 0.62 0.97
C ASP A 43 -8.95 -0.02 -0.41
N VAL A 44 -7.84 -0.74 -0.57
CA VAL A 44 -7.46 -1.43 -1.82
C VAL A 44 -7.71 -2.94 -1.77
N ARG A 45 -8.52 -3.40 -0.85
CA ARG A 45 -8.93 -4.81 -0.79
C ARG A 45 -10.02 -5.08 -1.84
N SER A 46 -9.81 -6.04 -2.72
CA SER A 46 -10.84 -6.45 -3.70
C SER A 46 -12.09 -7.02 -3.03
N LYS A 47 -11.94 -7.64 -1.85
CA LYS A 47 -13.03 -8.18 -1.03
C LYS A 47 -12.90 -7.68 0.40
N PRO A 48 -13.44 -6.48 0.73
CA PRO A 48 -13.28 -5.85 2.04
C PRO A 48 -14.27 -6.43 3.08
N TYR A 49 -14.14 -7.72 3.31
CA TYR A 49 -14.95 -8.48 4.27
C TYR A 49 -14.09 -9.45 5.06
N SER A 50 -14.29 -9.53 6.36
CA SER A 50 -13.69 -10.49 7.27
C SER A 50 -14.69 -10.93 8.32
N LYS A 51 -14.92 -12.24 8.44
CA LYS A 51 -15.71 -12.80 9.53
C LYS A 51 -14.98 -12.75 10.88
N TRP A 52 -13.63 -12.70 10.84
CA TRP A 52 -12.77 -12.74 12.02
C TRP A 52 -12.54 -11.35 12.64
N ASN A 53 -12.59 -10.31 11.80
CA ASN A 53 -12.43 -8.93 12.25
C ASN A 53 -13.50 -8.03 11.61
N PRO A 54 -14.75 -8.08 12.12
CA PRO A 54 -15.89 -7.37 11.54
C PRO A 54 -15.74 -5.86 11.49
N SER A 55 -14.93 -5.27 12.40
CA SER A 55 -14.64 -3.82 12.42
C SER A 55 -13.97 -3.34 11.14
N PHE A 56 -13.31 -4.23 10.40
CA PHE A 56 -12.70 -3.94 9.11
C PHE A 56 -13.58 -4.32 7.91
N ASN A 57 -14.82 -4.74 8.11
CA ASN A 57 -15.78 -4.83 7.01
C ASN A 57 -16.05 -3.44 6.45
N GLN A 58 -16.25 -3.33 5.14
CA GLN A 58 -16.25 -2.06 4.42
C GLN A 58 -17.10 -0.97 5.07
N GLU A 59 -18.36 -1.26 5.34
CA GLU A 59 -19.31 -0.28 5.91
C GLU A 59 -19.02 0.02 7.38
N ALA A 60 -18.62 -0.99 8.16
CA ALA A 60 -18.22 -0.80 9.55
C ALA A 60 -16.97 0.10 9.64
N LEU A 61 -15.94 -0.22 8.86
CA LEU A 61 -14.70 0.56 8.82
C LEU A 61 -14.96 2.00 8.35
N ARG A 62 -15.75 2.18 7.29
CA ARG A 62 -16.15 3.51 6.80
C ARG A 62 -16.80 4.34 7.92
N SER A 63 -17.78 3.76 8.60
CA SER A 63 -18.49 4.43 9.71
C SER A 63 -17.56 4.78 10.87
N LEU A 64 -16.69 3.85 11.28
CA LEU A 64 -15.72 4.09 12.35
C LEU A 64 -14.76 5.22 12.00
N LEU A 65 -14.16 5.18 10.81
CA LEU A 65 -13.21 6.19 10.34
C LEU A 65 -13.84 7.57 10.23
N GLN A 66 -15.06 7.68 9.67
CA GLN A 66 -15.78 8.95 9.58
C GLN A 66 -16.04 9.56 10.96
N LYS A 67 -16.45 8.76 11.96
CA LYS A 67 -16.64 9.23 13.35
C LYS A 67 -15.35 9.72 13.99
N ARG A 68 -14.20 9.28 13.51
CA ARG A 68 -12.87 9.66 13.98
C ARG A 68 -12.21 10.77 13.14
N GLY A 69 -12.93 11.31 12.14
CA GLY A 69 -12.46 12.42 11.31
C GLY A 69 -11.59 12.03 10.12
N PHE A 70 -11.52 10.74 9.77
CA PHE A 70 -10.83 10.27 8.56
C PHE A 70 -11.78 10.24 7.36
N VAL A 71 -11.22 10.42 6.17
CA VAL A 71 -11.93 10.20 4.91
C VAL A 71 -11.64 8.79 4.40
N TYR A 72 -12.68 7.97 4.29
CA TYR A 72 -12.58 6.62 3.72
C TYR A 72 -12.90 6.65 2.22
N VAL A 73 -12.03 6.02 1.41
CA VAL A 73 -12.22 5.87 -0.03
C VAL A 73 -12.02 4.40 -0.41
N TYR A 74 -12.96 3.82 -1.13
CA TYR A 74 -12.81 2.47 -1.68
C TYR A 74 -12.21 2.54 -3.09
N MET A 75 -11.17 1.74 -3.34
CA MET A 75 -10.50 1.61 -4.65
C MET A 75 -10.06 0.14 -4.89
N GLY A 76 -10.69 -0.82 -4.21
CA GLY A 76 -10.38 -2.23 -4.40
C GLY A 76 -10.86 -2.81 -5.73
N ASP A 77 -11.75 -2.12 -6.42
CA ASP A 77 -12.25 -2.40 -7.77
C ASP A 77 -11.28 -1.97 -8.87
N THR A 78 -10.40 -1.00 -8.58
CA THR A 78 -9.44 -0.45 -9.55
C THR A 78 -8.01 -0.91 -9.27
N ILE A 79 -7.48 -0.65 -8.08
CA ILE A 79 -6.09 -1.00 -7.71
C ILE A 79 -6.02 -2.12 -6.69
N GLY A 80 -7.07 -2.93 -6.60
CA GLY A 80 -7.13 -4.11 -5.74
C GLY A 80 -6.19 -5.22 -6.18
N GLY A 81 -5.83 -6.07 -5.22
CA GLY A 81 -4.88 -7.17 -5.44
C GLY A 81 -5.48 -8.42 -6.08
N MET A 82 -6.80 -8.44 -6.41
CA MET A 82 -7.49 -9.58 -7.02
C MET A 82 -8.44 -9.08 -8.12
N PRO A 83 -7.90 -8.73 -9.30
CA PRO A 83 -8.72 -8.27 -10.42
C PRO A 83 -9.67 -9.37 -10.90
N SER A 84 -10.85 -8.98 -11.39
CA SER A 84 -11.82 -9.91 -11.97
C SER A 84 -11.50 -10.30 -13.41
N ASP A 85 -10.61 -9.57 -14.08
CA ASP A 85 -10.19 -9.85 -15.47
C ASP A 85 -9.24 -11.07 -15.51
N PRO A 86 -9.65 -12.22 -16.13
CA PRO A 86 -8.81 -13.41 -16.21
C PRO A 86 -7.48 -13.19 -16.93
N SER A 87 -7.40 -12.20 -17.82
CA SER A 87 -6.17 -11.90 -18.56
C SER A 87 -5.05 -11.32 -17.68
N CYS A 88 -5.38 -10.96 -16.44
CA CYS A 88 -4.40 -10.55 -15.42
C CYS A 88 -3.67 -11.73 -14.76
N TYR A 89 -4.00 -12.95 -15.15
CA TYR A 89 -3.45 -14.15 -14.51
C TYR A 89 -2.48 -14.89 -15.45
N THR A 90 -1.44 -15.50 -14.86
CA THR A 90 -0.48 -16.40 -15.50
C THR A 90 -0.29 -17.60 -14.58
N ASP A 91 -0.51 -18.81 -15.07
CA ASP A 91 -0.37 -20.06 -14.30
C ASP A 91 -1.09 -20.02 -12.93
N GLY A 92 -2.30 -19.45 -12.91
CA GLY A 92 -3.12 -19.30 -11.71
C GLY A 92 -2.66 -18.17 -10.76
N HIS A 93 -1.58 -17.46 -11.04
CA HIS A 93 -1.12 -16.34 -10.25
C HIS A 93 -1.47 -15.00 -10.91
N ILE A 94 -1.75 -14.00 -10.09
CA ILE A 94 -1.95 -12.63 -10.58
C ILE A 94 -0.60 -12.08 -11.03
N ASP A 95 -0.52 -11.74 -12.30
CA ASP A 95 0.63 -11.10 -12.93
C ASP A 95 0.48 -9.58 -12.82
N TYR A 96 1.28 -8.98 -11.94
CA TYR A 96 1.17 -7.55 -11.66
C TYR A 96 1.62 -6.67 -12.83
N ALA A 97 2.45 -7.16 -13.75
CA ALA A 97 2.77 -6.43 -14.96
C ALA A 97 1.54 -6.29 -15.85
N LYS A 98 0.80 -7.40 -16.06
CA LYS A 98 -0.47 -7.39 -16.81
C LYS A 98 -1.54 -6.52 -16.15
N VAL A 99 -1.60 -6.50 -14.82
CA VAL A 99 -2.53 -5.63 -14.08
C VAL A 99 -2.24 -4.16 -14.36
N CYS A 100 -0.96 -3.75 -14.35
CA CYS A 100 -0.55 -2.38 -14.60
C CYS A 100 -1.00 -1.85 -15.99
N GLU A 101 -1.14 -2.73 -16.98
CA GLU A 101 -1.55 -2.36 -18.35
C GLU A 101 -3.07 -2.15 -18.48
N LYS A 102 -3.85 -2.51 -17.47
CA LYS A 102 -5.32 -2.46 -17.54
C LYS A 102 -5.88 -1.07 -17.33
N PRO A 103 -6.91 -0.67 -18.10
CA PRO A 103 -7.55 0.64 -17.95
C PRO A 103 -8.07 0.90 -16.54
N PHE A 104 -8.68 -0.11 -15.88
CA PHE A 104 -9.18 0.05 -14.52
C PHE A 104 -8.06 0.37 -13.52
N PHE A 105 -6.89 -0.29 -13.67
CA PHE A 105 -5.73 0.00 -12.82
C PHE A 105 -5.19 1.41 -13.07
N GLN A 106 -5.03 1.78 -14.34
CA GLN A 106 -4.53 3.11 -14.73
C GLN A 106 -5.43 4.24 -14.20
N GLU A 107 -6.76 4.05 -14.24
CA GLU A 107 -7.72 5.00 -13.67
C GLU A 107 -7.51 5.18 -12.16
N GLY A 108 -7.48 4.07 -11.41
CA GLY A 108 -7.25 4.12 -9.97
C GLY A 108 -5.88 4.69 -9.61
N PHE A 109 -4.85 4.29 -10.35
CA PHE A 109 -3.48 4.76 -10.13
C PHE A 109 -3.33 6.26 -10.39
N ALA A 110 -3.97 6.80 -11.42
CA ALA A 110 -3.99 8.24 -11.69
C ALA A 110 -4.58 9.05 -10.54
N ARG A 111 -5.54 8.51 -9.79
CA ARG A 111 -6.08 9.13 -8.57
C ARG A 111 -5.05 9.19 -7.45
N LEU A 112 -4.21 8.14 -7.27
CA LEU A 112 -3.10 8.16 -6.31
C LEU A 112 -2.05 9.21 -6.70
N LEU A 113 -1.69 9.29 -7.98
CA LEU A 113 -0.76 10.33 -8.47
C LEU A 113 -1.31 11.73 -8.22
N THR A 114 -2.62 11.91 -8.38
CA THR A 114 -3.28 13.19 -8.08
C THR A 114 -3.23 13.53 -6.59
N ALA A 115 -3.42 12.54 -5.71
CA ALA A 115 -3.32 12.72 -4.27
C ALA A 115 -1.90 13.11 -3.85
N ALA A 116 -0.87 12.47 -4.43
CA ALA A 116 0.53 12.82 -4.23
C ALA A 116 0.85 14.24 -4.66
N LYS A 117 0.42 14.65 -5.86
CA LYS A 117 0.59 16.03 -6.37
C LYS A 117 -0.07 17.09 -5.51
N LYS A 118 -1.16 16.76 -4.84
CA LYS A 118 -1.89 17.65 -3.91
C LYS A 118 -1.35 17.57 -2.48
N GLU A 119 -0.27 16.82 -2.26
CA GLU A 119 0.36 16.62 -0.95
C GLU A 119 -0.62 16.14 0.14
N LEU A 120 -1.65 15.37 -0.27
CA LEU A 120 -2.62 14.79 0.67
C LEU A 120 -1.95 13.67 1.48
N LYS A 121 -2.18 13.65 2.80
CA LYS A 121 -1.71 12.57 3.68
C LYS A 121 -2.61 11.34 3.54
N VAL A 122 -2.19 10.40 2.72
CA VAL A 122 -2.97 9.23 2.30
C VAL A 122 -2.29 7.94 2.75
N ALA A 123 -3.08 6.98 3.26
CA ALA A 123 -2.63 5.61 3.44
C ALA A 123 -3.47 4.63 2.62
N VAL A 124 -2.83 3.80 1.78
CA VAL A 124 -3.49 2.66 1.12
C VAL A 124 -3.52 1.46 2.06
N MET A 125 -4.69 0.86 2.28
CA MET A 125 -4.93 -0.19 3.27
C MET A 125 -5.27 -1.52 2.64
N CYS A 126 -4.64 -2.59 3.14
CA CYS A 126 -4.98 -3.97 2.84
C CYS A 126 -5.08 -4.81 4.12
N SER A 127 -5.52 -6.07 4.00
CA SER A 127 -5.58 -7.00 5.13
C SER A 127 -4.22 -7.57 5.55
N GLU A 128 -3.27 -7.70 4.64
CA GLU A 128 -1.94 -8.24 4.94
C GLU A 128 -1.13 -7.27 5.82
N SER A 129 -0.59 -7.74 6.95
CA SER A 129 0.23 -6.89 7.84
C SER A 129 1.59 -6.57 7.25
N GLU A 130 2.25 -7.56 6.67
CA GLU A 130 3.61 -7.45 6.13
C GLU A 130 3.59 -6.87 4.70
N PRO A 131 4.23 -5.72 4.47
CA PRO A 131 4.20 -5.06 3.16
C PRO A 131 4.82 -5.91 2.05
N GLU A 132 5.91 -6.64 2.31
CA GLU A 132 6.59 -7.49 1.33
C GLU A 132 5.74 -8.68 0.86
N LYS A 133 4.71 -9.07 1.61
CA LYS A 133 3.78 -10.13 1.23
C LYS A 133 2.55 -9.64 0.47
N CYS A 134 2.42 -8.33 0.28
CA CYS A 134 1.21 -7.68 -0.17
C CYS A 134 1.35 -7.00 -1.53
N HIS A 135 0.24 -6.91 -2.28
CA HIS A 135 0.16 -6.14 -3.53
C HIS A 135 0.37 -4.62 -3.32
N ARG A 136 0.23 -4.09 -2.09
CA ARG A 136 0.55 -2.70 -1.77
C ARG A 136 1.97 -2.34 -2.16
N SER A 137 2.96 -3.22 -1.89
CA SER A 137 4.35 -3.00 -2.31
C SER A 137 4.64 -3.56 -3.70
N LYS A 138 4.20 -4.80 -4.00
CA LYS A 138 4.54 -5.52 -5.24
C LYS A 138 3.91 -4.93 -6.49
N LEU A 139 2.74 -4.33 -6.36
CA LEU A 139 1.99 -3.71 -7.46
C LEU A 139 2.01 -2.18 -7.31
N ILE A 140 1.35 -1.63 -6.27
CA ILE A 140 1.12 -0.19 -6.15
C ILE A 140 2.43 0.56 -5.88
N GLY A 141 3.19 0.15 -4.86
CA GLY A 141 4.44 0.81 -4.47
C GLY A 141 5.51 0.74 -5.57
N ARG A 142 5.61 -0.43 -6.24
CA ARG A 142 6.52 -0.58 -7.38
C ARG A 142 6.15 0.34 -8.55
N GLU A 143 4.87 0.45 -8.86
CA GLU A 143 4.44 1.34 -9.94
C GLU A 143 4.68 2.81 -9.58
N LEU A 144 4.48 3.21 -8.31
CA LEU A 144 4.82 4.56 -7.83
C LEU A 144 6.31 4.90 -7.98
N LEU A 145 7.21 3.93 -7.75
CA LEU A 145 8.66 4.14 -7.94
C LEU A 145 9.01 4.52 -9.37
N LYS A 146 8.30 3.99 -10.38
CA LYS A 146 8.50 4.40 -11.80
C LYS A 146 8.17 5.86 -12.04
N HIS A 147 7.36 6.47 -11.18
CA HIS A 147 7.03 7.88 -11.18
C HIS A 147 7.85 8.72 -10.19
N ALA A 148 8.97 8.18 -9.69
CA ALA A 148 9.83 8.80 -8.67
C ALA A 148 9.08 9.16 -7.36
N ILE A 149 8.04 8.41 -7.02
CA ILE A 149 7.28 8.55 -5.79
C ILE A 149 7.54 7.32 -4.91
N SER A 150 8.13 7.52 -3.73
CA SER A 150 8.27 6.46 -2.74
C SER A 150 7.06 6.45 -1.80
N MET A 151 6.60 5.25 -1.46
CA MET A 151 5.53 5.01 -0.49
C MET A 151 6.13 4.48 0.80
N ASN A 152 5.74 5.03 1.95
CA ASN A 152 6.16 4.55 3.27
C ASN A 152 5.14 3.57 3.85
N HIS A 153 5.59 2.39 4.22
CA HIS A 153 4.76 1.33 4.81
C HIS A 153 4.75 1.48 6.33
N ILE A 154 3.60 1.81 6.90
CA ILE A 154 3.40 1.88 8.36
C ILE A 154 3.44 0.46 8.92
N VAL A 155 4.33 0.22 9.86
CA VAL A 155 4.56 -1.08 10.51
C VAL A 155 4.40 -1.02 12.03
N GLY A 156 3.98 0.12 12.56
CA GLY A 156 3.72 0.37 13.97
C GLY A 156 3.58 1.86 14.25
N VAL A 157 3.21 2.24 15.46
CA VAL A 157 3.07 3.65 15.88
C VAL A 157 4.41 4.37 15.70
N GLY A 158 4.43 5.40 14.84
CA GLY A 158 5.64 6.15 14.51
C GLY A 158 6.73 5.37 13.79
N LYS A 159 6.45 4.15 13.32
CA LYS A 159 7.42 3.29 12.62
C LYS A 159 6.97 3.02 11.18
N SER A 160 7.85 3.28 10.23
CA SER A 160 7.62 2.97 8.81
C SER A 160 8.84 2.38 8.14
N GLN A 161 8.63 1.71 7.03
CA GLN A 161 9.67 1.22 6.11
C GLN A 161 9.42 1.84 4.74
N SER A 162 10.47 2.30 4.08
CA SER A 162 10.34 2.83 2.72
C SER A 162 10.07 1.70 1.72
N GLN A 163 9.46 2.03 0.59
CA GLN A 163 9.23 1.09 -0.50
C GLN A 163 10.55 0.49 -1.00
N GLU A 164 11.62 1.26 -1.05
CA GLU A 164 12.96 0.79 -1.45
C GLU A 164 13.48 -0.29 -0.49
N THR A 165 13.30 -0.08 0.83
CA THR A 165 13.67 -1.10 1.84
C THR A 165 12.88 -2.38 1.63
N VAL A 166 11.57 -2.28 1.39
CA VAL A 166 10.72 -3.45 1.14
C VAL A 166 11.12 -4.14 -0.17
N MET A 167 11.46 -3.39 -1.22
CA MET A 167 11.97 -3.95 -2.47
C MET A 167 13.31 -4.67 -2.29
N ALA A 168 14.22 -4.11 -1.50
CA ALA A 168 15.49 -4.77 -1.18
C ALA A 168 15.26 -6.12 -0.46
N ILE A 169 14.29 -6.21 0.45
CA ILE A 169 13.91 -7.47 1.10
C ILE A 169 13.36 -8.46 0.08
N LEU A 170 12.45 -8.02 -0.80
CA LEU A 170 11.82 -8.87 -1.82
C LEU A 170 12.83 -9.45 -2.81
N THR A 171 13.80 -8.64 -3.23
CA THR A 171 14.82 -9.02 -4.22
C THR A 171 16.09 -9.56 -3.60
N ARG A 172 16.15 -9.73 -2.27
CA ARG A 172 17.36 -10.13 -1.52
C ARG A 172 18.57 -9.24 -1.83
N GLY A 173 18.32 -7.94 -2.08
CA GLY A 173 19.35 -6.96 -2.41
C GLY A 173 19.87 -6.98 -3.85
N VAL A 174 19.40 -7.90 -4.70
CA VAL A 174 19.87 -8.02 -6.10
C VAL A 174 19.20 -6.98 -7.03
N GLY A 175 18.05 -6.43 -6.61
CA GLY A 175 17.24 -5.54 -7.45
C GLY A 175 16.31 -6.31 -8.40
N THR A 176 15.55 -5.58 -9.22
CA THR A 176 14.58 -6.17 -10.17
C THR A 176 15.12 -6.29 -11.60
N MET A 177 16.26 -5.67 -11.90
CA MET A 177 16.89 -5.75 -13.22
C MET A 177 17.71 -7.03 -13.33
N THR A 178 17.40 -7.85 -14.32
CA THR A 178 18.12 -9.08 -14.67
C THR A 178 18.72 -8.96 -16.07
N LEU A 179 19.55 -9.93 -16.47
CA LEU A 179 20.06 -10.00 -17.84
C LEU A 179 18.95 -10.16 -18.90
N PHE A 180 17.75 -10.58 -18.48
CA PHE A 180 16.60 -10.82 -19.36
C PHE A 180 15.53 -9.71 -19.25
N GLY A 181 15.84 -8.58 -18.58
CA GLY A 181 14.92 -7.48 -18.35
C GLY A 181 14.50 -7.35 -16.89
N GLU A 182 13.45 -6.56 -16.64
CA GLU A 182 12.93 -6.33 -15.31
C GLU A 182 12.12 -7.55 -14.82
N GLU A 183 12.46 -8.10 -13.64
CA GLU A 183 11.73 -9.19 -13.01
C GLU A 183 10.31 -8.74 -12.65
N THR A 184 9.32 -9.50 -13.08
CA THR A 184 7.90 -9.24 -12.75
C THR A 184 7.52 -9.95 -11.46
N PHE A 185 6.72 -9.27 -10.62
CA PHE A 185 6.16 -9.89 -9.43
C PHE A 185 4.78 -10.48 -9.71
N VAL A 186 4.53 -11.60 -9.07
CA VAL A 186 3.23 -12.27 -9.10
C VAL A 186 2.65 -12.39 -7.69
N SER A 187 1.36 -12.70 -7.60
CA SER A 187 0.73 -12.98 -6.31
C SER A 187 1.35 -14.20 -5.64
N ARG A 188 1.43 -14.16 -4.30
CA ARG A 188 1.91 -15.30 -3.50
C ARG A 188 0.96 -16.51 -3.59
N LYS A 189 -0.35 -16.23 -3.60
CA LYS A 189 -1.38 -17.26 -3.69
C LYS A 189 -1.71 -17.55 -5.14
N SER A 190 -1.94 -18.83 -5.45
CA SER A 190 -2.58 -19.24 -6.69
C SER A 190 -4.10 -19.06 -6.56
N TYR A 191 -4.74 -18.66 -7.63
CA TYR A 191 -6.18 -18.50 -7.78
C TYR A 191 -6.60 -19.36 -8.96
N SER A 192 -7.02 -20.57 -8.67
CA SER A 192 -7.61 -21.51 -9.64
C SER A 192 -9.12 -21.31 -9.73
#